data_96e917b8a66dae15c41247b1b86dd407
#
_entry.id   96e917b8a66dae15c41247b1b86dd407
#
_cell.length_a   1.000
_cell.length_b   1.000
_cell.length_c   1.000
_cell.angle_alpha   90.00
_cell.angle_beta   90.00
_cell.angle_gamma   90.00
#
_symmetry.space_group_name_H-M   'P 1'
#
loop_
_entity.id
_entity.type
_entity.pdbx_description
1 polymer ?
#
loop_
_entity_poly.entity_id
_entity_poly.type
_entity_poly.pdbx_seq_one_letter_code
_entity_poly.pdbx_strand_id
1 'polypeptide(L)'
;MQPEIILAQLRALLERAPDFLLYKPESRDHQMWLGQAHALISRWDSGEAIMFKIKSQSLGSKITLESSIGTMYSIIYRGIADLELKVPAKTQEEFGAGDVYDFFKALNKVMATAEKSIFIVDPYLDDSVFEHYLTSRQDGVTVKLLTYNNASSLIPAKDKYISQYGDILEIRKSKKLHDRVIFVDGYVCWLIGQSIKDAAKAKPTYLVQSPPDIVPAKLENYNQIWDVSTAL
;
A
#
# COMPACT_ATOMS: atom_id res chain seq x y z
N MET A 1 1.80 -8.45 -21.81
CA MET A 1 0.98 -8.13 -20.60
C MET A 1 1.82 -7.19 -19.77
N GLN A 2 1.20 -6.19 -19.14
CA GLN A 2 1.93 -5.21 -18.31
C GLN A 2 2.53 -5.91 -17.08
N PRO A 3 3.76 -5.58 -16.67
CA PRO A 3 4.44 -6.19 -15.52
C PRO A 3 3.61 -6.16 -14.23
N GLU A 4 2.86 -5.08 -13.99
CA GLU A 4 1.99 -4.87 -12.82
C GLU A 4 0.90 -5.95 -12.74
N ILE A 5 0.32 -6.31 -13.89
CA ILE A 5 -0.73 -7.32 -13.97
C ILE A 5 -0.15 -8.70 -13.66
N ILE A 6 1.04 -9.01 -14.20
CA ILE A 6 1.71 -10.30 -13.92
C ILE A 6 2.06 -10.39 -12.44
N LEU A 7 2.60 -9.33 -11.85
CA LEU A 7 2.96 -9.25 -10.43
C LEU A 7 1.73 -9.51 -9.53
N ALA A 8 0.63 -8.79 -9.77
CA ALA A 8 -0.60 -8.96 -9.00
C ALA A 8 -1.15 -10.40 -9.11
N GLN A 9 -1.11 -10.98 -10.32
CA GLN A 9 -1.59 -12.35 -10.54
C GLN A 9 -0.69 -13.42 -9.91
N LEU A 10 0.64 -13.23 -9.87
CA LEU A 10 1.56 -14.15 -9.20
C LEU A 10 1.37 -14.12 -7.68
N ARG A 11 1.15 -12.95 -7.08
CA ARG A 11 0.84 -12.82 -5.64
C ARG A 11 -0.47 -13.53 -5.29
N ALA A 12 -1.55 -13.24 -6.01
CA ALA A 12 -2.84 -13.90 -5.83
C ALA A 12 -2.79 -15.42 -6.08
N LEU A 13 -1.88 -15.89 -6.94
CA LEU A 13 -1.65 -17.31 -7.17
C LEU A 13 -1.02 -17.99 -5.95
N LEU A 14 -0.07 -17.34 -5.28
CA LEU A 14 0.56 -17.88 -4.05
C LEU A 14 -0.44 -18.03 -2.92
N GLU A 15 -1.33 -17.04 -2.72
CA GLU A 15 -2.35 -17.06 -1.64
C GLU A 15 -3.30 -18.24 -1.74
N ARG A 16 -3.55 -18.76 -2.95
CA ARG A 16 -4.44 -19.89 -3.22
C ARG A 16 -3.69 -21.16 -3.64
N ALA A 17 -2.42 -21.28 -3.25
CA ALA A 17 -1.65 -22.47 -3.57
C ALA A 17 -2.21 -23.71 -2.85
N PRO A 18 -2.48 -24.81 -3.55
CA PRO A 18 -2.88 -26.05 -2.91
C PRO A 18 -1.70 -26.67 -2.15
N ASP A 19 -2.00 -27.57 -1.23
CA ASP A 19 -0.96 -28.32 -0.52
C ASP A 19 -0.30 -29.35 -1.46
N PHE A 20 0.86 -29.00 -1.97
CA PHE A 20 1.64 -29.88 -2.85
C PHE A 20 2.30 -31.06 -2.15
N LEU A 21 2.37 -31.11 -0.82
CA LEU A 21 2.78 -32.31 -0.10
C LEU A 21 1.74 -33.44 -0.29
N LEU A 22 0.48 -33.05 -0.55
CA LEU A 22 -0.63 -33.96 -0.87
C LEU A 22 -0.91 -34.02 -2.38
N TYR A 23 0.10 -33.77 -3.21
CA TYR A 23 -0.06 -33.75 -4.67
C TYR A 23 -0.69 -35.03 -5.23
N LYS A 24 -1.69 -34.86 -6.09
CA LYS A 24 -2.32 -35.92 -6.89
C LYS A 24 -2.38 -35.49 -8.34
N PRO A 25 -1.84 -36.31 -9.28
CA PRO A 25 -1.83 -35.98 -10.71
C PRO A 25 -3.22 -35.72 -11.30
N GLU A 26 -4.25 -36.39 -10.77
CA GLU A 26 -5.65 -36.27 -11.19
C GLU A 26 -6.40 -35.10 -10.54
N SER A 27 -5.81 -34.44 -9.54
CA SER A 27 -6.46 -33.33 -8.85
C SER A 27 -6.60 -32.11 -9.76
N ARG A 28 -7.85 -31.70 -10.00
CA ARG A 28 -8.18 -30.51 -10.79
C ARG A 28 -7.53 -29.25 -10.23
N ASP A 29 -7.52 -29.08 -8.91
CA ASP A 29 -6.98 -27.89 -8.26
C ASP A 29 -5.47 -27.77 -8.46
N HIS A 30 -4.72 -28.88 -8.28
CA HIS A 30 -3.29 -28.91 -8.57
C HIS A 30 -3.00 -28.61 -10.04
N GLN A 31 -3.73 -29.25 -10.98
CA GLN A 31 -3.50 -29.04 -12.40
C GLN A 31 -3.85 -27.62 -12.87
N MET A 32 -4.95 -27.06 -12.37
CA MET A 32 -5.31 -25.67 -12.69
C MET A 32 -4.29 -24.68 -12.14
N TRP A 33 -3.84 -24.86 -10.91
CA TRP A 33 -2.83 -24.00 -10.32
C TRP A 33 -1.50 -24.06 -11.08
N LEU A 34 -1.02 -25.27 -11.38
CA LEU A 34 0.20 -25.49 -12.17
C LEU A 34 0.11 -24.85 -13.57
N GLY A 35 -1.03 -24.98 -14.23
CA GLY A 35 -1.28 -24.38 -15.54
C GLY A 35 -1.26 -22.84 -15.48
N GLN A 36 -1.90 -22.26 -14.48
CA GLN A 36 -1.92 -20.82 -14.27
C GLN A 36 -0.52 -20.29 -13.92
N ALA A 37 0.21 -20.97 -13.03
CA ALA A 37 1.58 -20.63 -12.67
C ALA A 37 2.48 -20.63 -13.91
N HIS A 38 2.47 -21.72 -14.68
CA HIS A 38 3.26 -21.83 -15.90
C HIS A 38 2.91 -20.74 -16.92
N ALA A 39 1.62 -20.43 -17.10
CA ALA A 39 1.18 -19.38 -18.02
C ALA A 39 1.66 -17.97 -17.60
N LEU A 40 1.67 -17.67 -16.30
CA LEU A 40 2.17 -16.40 -15.77
C LEU A 40 3.69 -16.31 -15.87
N ILE A 41 4.40 -17.37 -15.47
CA ILE A 41 5.86 -17.44 -15.55
C ILE A 41 6.32 -17.31 -17.01
N SER A 42 5.65 -17.96 -17.97
CA SER A 42 5.97 -17.86 -19.40
C SER A 42 5.85 -16.43 -19.96
N ARG A 43 5.03 -15.60 -19.35
CA ARG A 43 4.88 -14.18 -19.73
C ARG A 43 5.95 -13.29 -19.10
N TRP A 44 6.52 -13.72 -18.00
CA TRP A 44 7.62 -13.04 -17.33
C TRP A 44 8.98 -13.48 -17.90
N ASP A 45 9.25 -14.79 -17.90
CA ASP A 45 10.51 -15.38 -18.36
C ASP A 45 10.28 -16.78 -18.92
N SER A 46 10.65 -16.97 -20.20
CA SER A 46 10.44 -18.25 -20.90
C SER A 46 11.40 -19.35 -20.42
N GLY A 47 12.61 -19.02 -19.96
CA GLY A 47 13.58 -19.98 -19.43
C GLY A 47 13.13 -20.53 -18.08
N GLU A 48 12.64 -19.66 -17.20
CA GLU A 48 12.08 -20.05 -15.91
C GLU A 48 10.79 -20.88 -16.09
N ALA A 49 9.98 -20.60 -17.11
CA ALA A 49 8.81 -21.39 -17.42
C ALA A 49 9.16 -22.84 -17.82
N ILE A 50 10.23 -23.04 -18.58
CA ILE A 50 10.73 -24.38 -18.92
C ILE A 50 11.14 -25.13 -17.64
N MET A 51 11.91 -24.48 -16.76
CA MET A 51 12.33 -25.09 -15.50
C MET A 51 11.14 -25.41 -14.60
N PHE A 52 10.17 -24.50 -14.48
CA PHE A 52 8.93 -24.72 -13.75
C PHE A 52 8.17 -25.95 -14.28
N LYS A 53 8.04 -26.08 -15.61
CA LYS A 53 7.38 -27.21 -16.25
C LYS A 53 8.08 -28.52 -15.92
N ILE A 54 9.43 -28.59 -16.03
CA ILE A 54 10.22 -29.78 -15.69
C ILE A 54 9.95 -30.18 -14.22
N LYS A 55 9.97 -29.21 -13.28
CA LYS A 55 9.76 -29.49 -11.86
C LYS A 55 8.33 -29.90 -11.56
N SER A 56 7.33 -29.32 -12.23
CA SER A 56 5.93 -29.72 -12.06
C SER A 56 5.68 -31.16 -12.52
N GLN A 57 6.36 -31.61 -13.56
CA GLN A 57 6.30 -33.02 -14.03
C GLN A 57 6.96 -34.01 -13.07
N SER A 58 7.87 -33.54 -12.21
CA SER A 58 8.57 -34.36 -11.21
C SER A 58 7.83 -34.51 -9.88
N LEU A 59 6.65 -33.86 -9.71
CA LEU A 59 5.85 -33.91 -8.47
C LEU A 59 5.31 -35.30 -8.14
N GLY A 60 5.16 -36.19 -9.13
CA GLY A 60 4.71 -37.56 -8.92
C GLY A 60 5.74 -38.49 -8.25
N SER A 61 7.01 -38.09 -8.15
CA SER A 61 8.08 -38.85 -7.54
C SER A 61 8.32 -38.47 -6.10
N LYS A 62 8.14 -39.37 -5.15
CA LYS A 62 8.38 -39.12 -3.72
C LYS A 62 9.83 -38.67 -3.42
N ILE A 63 10.80 -39.08 -4.21
CA ILE A 63 12.22 -38.73 -4.01
C ILE A 63 12.48 -37.27 -4.36
N THR A 64 11.78 -36.73 -5.35
CA THR A 64 12.01 -35.38 -5.86
C THR A 64 10.91 -34.38 -5.45
N LEU A 65 9.86 -34.81 -4.75
CA LEU A 65 8.68 -34.02 -4.44
C LEU A 65 9.05 -32.71 -3.74
N GLU A 66 9.69 -32.77 -2.58
CA GLU A 66 10.02 -31.58 -1.78
C GLU A 66 10.96 -30.62 -2.53
N SER A 67 11.99 -31.17 -3.20
CA SER A 67 12.92 -30.34 -3.98
C SER A 67 12.24 -29.71 -5.19
N SER A 68 11.27 -30.40 -5.80
CA SER A 68 10.49 -29.85 -6.92
C SER A 68 9.55 -28.73 -6.45
N ILE A 69 8.85 -28.92 -5.35
CA ILE A 69 8.02 -27.90 -4.70
C ILE A 69 8.88 -26.67 -4.38
N GLY A 70 10.00 -26.84 -3.69
CA GLY A 70 10.92 -25.75 -3.32
C GLY A 70 11.41 -24.97 -4.54
N THR A 71 11.77 -25.68 -5.62
CA THR A 71 12.21 -25.00 -6.85
C THR A 71 11.08 -24.23 -7.52
N MET A 72 9.87 -24.79 -7.59
CA MET A 72 8.70 -24.11 -8.16
C MET A 72 8.36 -22.81 -7.42
N TYR A 73 8.32 -22.84 -6.10
CA TYR A 73 8.11 -21.64 -5.29
C TYR A 73 9.25 -20.62 -5.45
N SER A 74 10.51 -21.09 -5.49
CA SER A 74 11.65 -20.21 -5.73
C SER A 74 11.56 -19.46 -7.07
N ILE A 75 11.07 -20.11 -8.13
CA ILE A 75 10.84 -19.49 -9.43
C ILE A 75 9.78 -18.39 -9.31
N ILE A 76 8.67 -18.66 -8.64
CA ILE A 76 7.60 -17.67 -8.45
C ILE A 76 8.09 -16.49 -7.63
N TYR A 77 8.80 -16.72 -6.51
CA TYR A 77 9.36 -15.64 -5.69
C TYR A 77 10.39 -14.79 -6.45
N ARG A 78 11.24 -15.40 -7.29
CA ARG A 78 12.14 -14.65 -8.18
C ARG A 78 11.37 -13.79 -9.16
N GLY A 79 10.29 -14.33 -9.75
CA GLY A 79 9.41 -13.57 -10.64
C GLY A 79 8.76 -12.38 -9.97
N ILE A 80 8.26 -12.56 -8.75
CA ILE A 80 7.70 -11.47 -7.95
C ILE A 80 8.77 -10.41 -7.67
N ALA A 81 9.95 -10.80 -7.17
CA ALA A 81 11.03 -9.87 -6.85
C ALA A 81 11.53 -9.09 -8.08
N ASP A 82 11.71 -9.76 -9.22
CA ASP A 82 12.15 -9.11 -10.47
C ASP A 82 11.07 -8.16 -11.02
N LEU A 83 9.80 -8.53 -10.93
CA LEU A 83 8.70 -7.68 -11.36
C LEU A 83 8.50 -6.49 -10.42
N GLU A 84 8.70 -6.65 -9.12
CA GLU A 84 8.70 -5.52 -8.15
C GLU A 84 9.78 -4.48 -8.47
N LEU A 85 10.94 -4.92 -8.95
CA LEU A 85 12.00 -4.01 -9.38
C LEU A 85 11.70 -3.34 -10.73
N LYS A 86 10.93 -4.01 -11.60
CA LYS A 86 10.58 -3.52 -12.96
C LYS A 86 9.30 -2.70 -12.99
N VAL A 87 8.36 -3.01 -12.12
CA VAL A 87 7.17 -2.19 -11.92
C VAL A 87 7.64 -0.92 -11.21
N PRO A 88 7.65 0.25 -11.90
CA PRO A 88 7.85 1.47 -11.15
C PRO A 88 6.72 1.50 -10.13
N ALA A 89 7.06 1.34 -8.86
CA ALA A 89 6.17 1.84 -7.83
C ALA A 89 5.84 3.24 -8.31
N LYS A 90 4.55 3.60 -8.44
CA LYS A 90 4.16 5.00 -8.60
C LYS A 90 4.52 5.70 -7.31
N THR A 91 5.85 5.86 -7.12
CA THR A 91 6.43 6.50 -5.95
C THR A 91 6.36 8.01 -6.06
N GLN A 92 5.96 8.50 -7.25
CA GLN A 92 5.85 9.93 -7.52
C GLN A 92 4.72 10.17 -8.52
N GLU A 93 3.83 11.08 -8.18
CA GLU A 93 2.84 11.65 -9.10
C GLU A 93 2.92 13.18 -8.98
N GLU A 94 2.90 13.88 -10.13
CA GLU A 94 2.89 15.33 -10.21
C GLU A 94 1.53 15.77 -10.75
N PHE A 95 1.00 16.86 -10.22
CA PHE A 95 -0.30 17.40 -10.56
C PHE A 95 -0.14 18.88 -10.91
N GLY A 96 -0.61 19.27 -12.07
CA GLY A 96 -0.67 20.66 -12.50
C GLY A 96 -1.69 21.48 -11.70
N ALA A 97 -1.66 22.79 -11.86
CA ALA A 97 -2.73 23.65 -11.34
C ALA A 97 -4.03 23.30 -12.06
N GLY A 98 -5.09 23.01 -11.32
CA GLY A 98 -6.39 22.55 -11.82
C GLY A 98 -6.61 21.05 -11.77
N ASP A 99 -5.59 20.22 -11.58
CA ASP A 99 -5.68 18.74 -11.52
C ASP A 99 -6.24 18.24 -10.15
N VAL A 100 -7.20 18.96 -9.60
CA VAL A 100 -7.74 18.73 -8.25
C VAL A 100 -8.34 17.32 -8.12
N TYR A 101 -9.07 16.87 -9.13
CA TYR A 101 -9.71 15.55 -9.10
C TYR A 101 -8.69 14.40 -9.23
N ASP A 102 -7.64 14.58 -10.03
CA ASP A 102 -6.62 13.55 -10.17
C ASP A 102 -5.79 13.42 -8.89
N PHE A 103 -5.45 14.53 -8.24
CA PHE A 103 -4.84 14.52 -6.90
C PHE A 103 -5.76 13.83 -5.87
N PHE A 104 -7.04 14.22 -5.82
CA PHE A 104 -8.04 13.60 -4.94
C PHE A 104 -8.08 12.08 -5.13
N LYS A 105 -8.14 11.62 -6.37
CA LYS A 105 -8.18 10.20 -6.70
C LYS A 105 -6.90 9.45 -6.30
N ALA A 106 -5.73 10.06 -6.53
CA ALA A 106 -4.43 9.49 -6.16
C ALA A 106 -4.29 9.36 -4.64
N LEU A 107 -4.64 10.41 -3.89
CA LEU A 107 -4.56 10.41 -2.44
C LEU A 107 -5.55 9.40 -1.81
N ASN A 108 -6.78 9.29 -2.34
CA ASN A 108 -7.72 8.27 -1.88
C ASN A 108 -7.22 6.84 -2.11
N LYS A 109 -6.48 6.57 -3.20
CA LYS A 109 -5.82 5.29 -3.39
C LYS A 109 -4.79 5.01 -2.29
N VAL A 110 -4.02 6.02 -1.90
CA VAL A 110 -3.07 5.90 -0.78
C VAL A 110 -3.81 5.59 0.53
N MET A 111 -4.87 6.33 0.85
CA MET A 111 -5.66 6.11 2.07
C MET A 111 -6.28 4.70 2.13
N ALA A 112 -6.76 4.20 0.99
CA ALA A 112 -7.36 2.87 0.89
C ALA A 112 -6.37 1.71 1.07
N THR A 113 -5.05 1.96 1.02
CA THR A 113 -4.04 0.92 1.30
C THR A 113 -3.82 0.67 2.78
N ALA A 114 -4.32 1.53 3.66
CA ALA A 114 -4.13 1.39 5.10
C ALA A 114 -4.92 0.19 5.65
N GLU A 115 -4.23 -0.68 6.39
CA GLU A 115 -4.80 -1.85 7.07
C GLU A 115 -4.90 -1.65 8.59
N LYS A 116 -4.07 -0.78 9.18
CA LYS A 116 -3.96 -0.57 10.63
C LYS A 116 -4.11 0.88 11.03
N SER A 117 -3.38 1.78 10.36
CA SER A 117 -3.31 3.18 10.81
C SER A 117 -2.98 4.16 9.69
N ILE A 118 -3.52 5.36 9.81
CA ILE A 118 -3.16 6.54 9.02
C ILE A 118 -2.70 7.64 9.97
N PHE A 119 -1.52 8.22 9.73
CA PHE A 119 -1.05 9.39 10.47
C PHE A 119 -0.78 10.52 9.48
N ILE A 120 -1.62 11.57 9.51
CA ILE A 120 -1.51 12.76 8.66
C ILE A 120 -0.87 13.88 9.45
N VAL A 121 0.20 14.43 8.92
CA VAL A 121 0.84 15.66 9.41
C VAL A 121 0.69 16.73 8.34
N ASP A 122 -0.11 17.75 8.61
CA ASP A 122 -0.31 18.88 7.72
C ASP A 122 -0.70 20.11 8.55
N PRO A 123 0.10 21.19 8.53
CA PRO A 123 -0.16 22.39 9.34
C PRO A 123 -1.50 23.09 9.04
N TYR A 124 -2.14 22.79 7.90
CA TYR A 124 -3.28 23.58 7.38
C TYR A 124 -4.54 22.75 7.15
N LEU A 125 -4.70 21.60 7.81
CA LEU A 125 -5.91 20.78 7.68
C LEU A 125 -7.18 21.58 8.00
N ASP A 126 -8.24 21.29 7.27
CA ASP A 126 -9.61 21.69 7.56
C ASP A 126 -10.54 20.46 7.53
N ASP A 127 -11.83 20.68 7.72
CA ASP A 127 -12.86 19.65 7.81
C ASP A 127 -13.04 18.84 6.51
N SER A 128 -12.58 19.36 5.36
CA SER A 128 -12.62 18.63 4.10
C SER A 128 -11.84 17.30 4.13
N VAL A 129 -10.88 17.15 5.04
CA VAL A 129 -10.14 15.90 5.22
C VAL A 129 -11.07 14.72 5.57
N PHE A 130 -12.09 14.98 6.38
CA PHE A 130 -13.06 13.95 6.78
C PHE A 130 -13.90 13.48 5.61
N GLU A 131 -14.46 14.43 4.85
CA GLU A 131 -15.37 14.13 3.75
C GLU A 131 -14.67 13.52 2.56
N HIS A 132 -13.49 14.03 2.23
CA HIS A 132 -12.84 13.70 0.97
C HIS A 132 -11.88 12.51 1.08
N TYR A 133 -11.27 12.28 2.24
CA TYR A 133 -10.16 11.33 2.33
C TYR A 133 -10.35 10.24 3.39
N LEU A 134 -10.92 10.57 4.57
CA LEU A 134 -11.07 9.57 5.62
C LEU A 134 -12.22 8.60 5.38
N THR A 135 -13.14 8.91 4.47
CA THR A 135 -14.21 8.00 4.03
C THR A 135 -13.69 6.82 3.20
N SER A 136 -12.50 6.96 2.59
CA SER A 136 -11.89 5.89 1.76
C SER A 136 -11.09 4.87 2.57
N ARG A 137 -10.88 5.10 3.87
CA ARG A 137 -10.16 4.16 4.75
C ARG A 137 -10.95 2.88 4.95
N GLN A 138 -10.25 1.79 5.24
CA GLN A 138 -10.87 0.53 5.64
C GLN A 138 -11.43 0.63 7.06
N ASP A 139 -12.44 -0.18 7.37
CA ASP A 139 -13.01 -0.25 8.72
C ASP A 139 -11.97 -0.73 9.74
N GLY A 140 -11.98 -0.12 10.93
CA GLY A 140 -11.04 -0.42 12.01
C GLY A 140 -9.67 0.28 11.90
N VAL A 141 -9.36 0.93 10.79
CA VAL A 141 -8.12 1.71 10.65
C VAL A 141 -8.18 2.94 11.56
N THR A 142 -7.18 3.08 12.44
CA THR A 142 -7.04 4.25 13.34
C THR A 142 -6.46 5.44 12.60
N VAL A 143 -6.85 6.66 13.01
CA VAL A 143 -6.41 7.89 12.36
C VAL A 143 -5.83 8.87 13.38
N LYS A 144 -4.65 9.40 13.07
CA LYS A 144 -4.02 10.52 13.78
C LYS A 144 -3.90 11.71 12.85
N LEU A 145 -4.37 12.89 13.30
CA LEU A 145 -4.21 14.15 12.58
C LEU A 145 -3.36 15.10 13.42
N LEU A 146 -2.23 15.52 12.89
CA LEU A 146 -1.36 16.51 13.51
C LEU A 146 -1.36 17.79 12.66
N THR A 147 -1.92 18.88 13.21
CA THR A 147 -2.13 20.14 12.48
C THR A 147 -1.78 21.35 13.33
N TYR A 148 -1.92 22.55 12.78
CA TYR A 148 -1.70 23.78 13.53
C TYR A 148 -2.74 24.87 13.25
N ASN A 149 -2.81 25.36 12.01
CA ASN A 149 -3.72 26.45 11.65
C ASN A 149 -5.16 25.93 11.60
N ASN A 150 -6.09 26.75 12.11
CA ASN A 150 -7.52 26.43 12.13
C ASN A 150 -7.88 25.09 12.82
N ALA A 151 -7.00 24.56 13.67
CA ALA A 151 -7.19 23.26 14.30
C ALA A 151 -8.53 23.13 15.05
N SER A 152 -9.04 24.23 15.64
CA SER A 152 -10.34 24.25 16.32
C SER A 152 -11.54 24.09 15.38
N SER A 153 -11.40 24.38 14.08
CA SER A 153 -12.47 24.17 13.10
C SER A 153 -12.73 22.69 12.82
N LEU A 154 -11.77 21.81 13.15
CA LEU A 154 -11.91 20.37 13.00
C LEU A 154 -12.79 19.71 14.07
N ILE A 155 -12.98 20.36 15.23
CA ILE A 155 -13.67 19.76 16.39
C ILE A 155 -15.11 19.33 16.06
N PRO A 156 -15.97 20.16 15.42
CA PRO A 156 -17.33 19.74 15.12
C PRO A 156 -17.42 18.53 14.15
N ALA A 157 -16.47 18.44 13.21
CA ALA A 157 -16.40 17.31 12.29
C ALA A 157 -15.84 16.06 13.00
N LYS A 158 -14.82 16.21 13.86
CA LYS A 158 -14.28 15.15 14.71
C LYS A 158 -15.38 14.50 15.54
N ASP A 159 -16.19 15.31 16.26
CA ASP A 159 -17.23 14.78 17.15
C ASP A 159 -18.27 13.95 16.39
N LYS A 160 -18.70 14.43 15.23
CA LYS A 160 -19.62 13.69 14.35
C LYS A 160 -18.98 12.39 13.82
N TYR A 161 -17.71 12.48 13.42
CA TYR A 161 -16.97 11.34 12.89
C TYR A 161 -16.81 10.23 13.93
N ILE A 162 -16.39 10.57 15.14
CA ILE A 162 -16.26 9.64 16.26
C ILE A 162 -17.63 9.04 16.64
N SER A 163 -18.69 9.86 16.64
CA SER A 163 -20.06 9.39 16.92
C SER A 163 -20.52 8.31 15.91
N GLN A 164 -20.07 8.38 14.65
CA GLN A 164 -20.47 7.45 13.61
C GLN A 164 -19.56 6.20 13.52
N TYR A 165 -18.24 6.40 13.66
CA TYR A 165 -17.22 5.37 13.37
C TYR A 165 -16.51 4.83 14.62
N GLY A 166 -16.82 5.37 15.83
CA GLY A 166 -16.15 5.01 17.08
C GLY A 166 -14.87 5.82 17.34
N ASP A 167 -14.23 5.53 18.46
CA ASP A 167 -13.02 6.23 18.94
C ASP A 167 -11.76 5.75 18.22
N ILE A 168 -11.71 6.04 16.93
CA ILE A 168 -10.61 5.66 16.04
C ILE A 168 -9.80 6.86 15.56
N LEU A 169 -10.13 8.07 16.01
CA LEU A 169 -9.56 9.34 15.53
C LEU A 169 -9.04 10.18 16.67
N GLU A 170 -7.77 10.54 16.60
CA GLU A 170 -7.16 11.54 17.46
C GLU A 170 -6.68 12.74 16.65
N ILE A 171 -6.89 13.94 17.17
CA ILE A 171 -6.37 15.19 16.59
C ILE A 171 -5.51 15.90 17.63
N ARG A 172 -4.32 16.33 17.23
CA ARG A 172 -3.44 17.15 18.05
C ARG A 172 -2.93 18.38 17.30
N LYS A 173 -2.59 19.41 18.08
CA LYS A 173 -2.12 20.70 17.57
C LYS A 173 -0.68 20.96 17.97
N SER A 174 0.18 21.33 16.98
CA SER A 174 1.56 21.71 17.21
C SER A 174 2.02 22.84 16.29
N LYS A 175 2.83 23.76 16.81
CA LYS A 175 3.50 24.81 16.03
C LYS A 175 4.76 24.33 15.30
N LYS A 176 5.24 23.12 15.62
CA LYS A 176 6.52 22.58 15.13
C LYS A 176 6.42 21.87 13.78
N LEU A 177 5.38 22.16 12.99
CA LEU A 177 5.09 21.47 11.74
C LEU A 177 5.59 22.29 10.55
N HIS A 178 6.36 21.66 9.67
CA HIS A 178 6.86 22.25 8.43
C HIS A 178 6.49 21.40 7.21
N ASP A 179 6.53 20.09 7.34
CA ASP A 179 6.22 19.15 6.26
C ASP A 179 4.72 18.85 6.16
N ARG A 180 4.36 18.26 5.04
CA ARG A 180 3.07 17.63 4.81
C ARG A 180 3.33 16.21 4.42
N VAL A 181 3.01 15.30 5.34
CA VAL A 181 3.31 13.87 5.19
C VAL A 181 2.15 13.01 5.65
N ILE A 182 2.02 11.85 5.05
CA ILE A 182 1.07 10.82 5.43
C ILE A 182 1.84 9.53 5.67
N PHE A 183 1.72 9.00 6.87
CA PHE A 183 2.20 7.66 7.18
C PHE A 183 1.03 6.68 7.11
N VAL A 184 1.25 5.58 6.40
CA VAL A 184 0.31 4.46 6.29
C VAL A 184 0.95 3.27 7.01
N ASP A 185 0.24 2.72 7.98
CA ASP A 185 0.62 1.55 8.78
C ASP A 185 2.01 1.64 9.46
N GLY A 186 2.57 2.85 9.54
CA GLY A 186 3.86 3.12 10.17
C GLY A 186 5.10 2.73 9.35
N TYR A 187 4.95 2.18 8.15
CA TYR A 187 6.08 1.78 7.31
C TYR A 187 6.07 2.39 5.90
N VAL A 188 5.00 3.03 5.47
CA VAL A 188 4.93 3.81 4.23
C VAL A 188 4.76 5.27 4.58
N CYS A 189 5.50 6.16 3.90
CA CYS A 189 5.40 7.61 4.08
C CYS A 189 5.28 8.31 2.73
N TRP A 190 4.27 9.16 2.60
CA TRP A 190 4.04 10.01 1.44
C TRP A 190 4.27 11.47 1.78
N LEU A 191 5.02 12.17 0.94
CA LEU A 191 5.27 13.62 0.99
C LEU A 191 4.29 14.32 0.05
N ILE A 192 3.74 15.43 0.47
CA ILE A 192 2.80 16.24 -0.32
C ILE A 192 3.34 17.65 -0.47
N GLY A 193 3.35 18.17 -1.68
CA GLY A 193 3.91 19.50 -1.98
C GLY A 193 3.10 20.66 -1.39
N GLN A 194 1.78 20.48 -1.25
CA GLN A 194 0.87 21.47 -0.68
C GLN A 194 0.00 20.86 0.42
N SER A 195 -0.69 21.70 1.21
CA SER A 195 -1.72 21.17 2.12
C SER A 195 -2.78 20.39 1.34
N ILE A 196 -3.26 19.30 1.94
CA ILE A 196 -4.28 18.43 1.35
C ILE A 196 -5.50 19.23 0.88
N LYS A 197 -5.95 20.22 1.68
CA LYS A 197 -7.10 21.05 1.34
C LYS A 197 -6.92 21.94 0.12
N ASP A 198 -5.68 22.31 -0.22
CA ASP A 198 -5.34 23.25 -1.30
C ASP A 198 -4.64 22.60 -2.48
N ALA A 199 -4.39 21.29 -2.39
CA ALA A 199 -3.57 20.56 -3.36
C ALA A 199 -4.13 20.66 -4.80
N ALA A 200 -3.25 21.00 -5.73
CA ALA A 200 -3.53 21.17 -7.15
C ALA A 200 -4.61 22.22 -7.49
N LYS A 201 -5.11 23.04 -6.55
CA LYS A 201 -6.10 24.07 -6.87
C LYS A 201 -5.50 25.19 -7.72
N ALA A 202 -4.64 25.99 -7.14
CA ALA A 202 -4.06 27.17 -7.78
C ALA A 202 -2.62 27.02 -8.22
N LYS A 203 -1.92 26.01 -7.71
CA LYS A 203 -0.49 25.76 -7.97
C LYS A 203 -0.26 24.25 -8.17
N PRO A 204 0.76 23.89 -8.96
CA PRO A 204 1.18 22.49 -9.08
C PRO A 204 1.55 21.89 -7.73
N THR A 205 1.32 20.60 -7.56
CA THR A 205 1.69 19.83 -6.38
C THR A 205 2.22 18.46 -6.76
N TYR A 206 2.69 17.72 -5.78
CA TYR A 206 3.17 16.36 -5.98
C TYR A 206 2.75 15.45 -4.81
N LEU A 207 2.76 14.17 -5.07
CA LEU A 207 2.63 13.09 -4.11
C LEU A 207 3.79 12.14 -4.32
N VAL A 208 4.73 12.07 -3.36
CA VAL A 208 5.99 11.31 -3.47
C VAL A 208 6.13 10.37 -2.29
N GLN A 209 6.32 9.09 -2.56
CA GLN A 209 6.61 8.11 -1.53
C GLN A 209 8.07 8.21 -1.09
N SER A 210 8.30 8.32 0.21
CA SER A 210 9.64 8.32 0.79
C SER A 210 10.31 6.96 0.64
N PRO A 211 11.64 6.90 0.42
CA PRO A 211 12.37 5.65 0.51
C PRO A 211 12.12 4.93 1.84
N PRO A 212 11.97 3.59 1.85
CA PRO A 212 11.60 2.84 3.06
C PRO A 212 12.60 2.96 4.21
N ASP A 213 13.88 3.13 3.92
CA ASP A 213 14.96 3.25 4.89
C ASP A 213 14.90 4.52 5.75
N ILE A 214 14.30 5.60 5.23
CA ILE A 214 14.15 6.86 6.00
C ILE A 214 12.83 6.97 6.76
N VAL A 215 11.83 6.12 6.46
CA VAL A 215 10.50 6.18 7.08
C VAL A 215 10.54 6.01 8.60
N PRO A 216 11.30 5.05 9.19
CA PRO A 216 11.34 4.87 10.64
C PRO A 216 11.83 6.11 11.38
N ALA A 217 12.92 6.73 10.93
CA ALA A 217 13.45 7.93 11.57
C ALA A 217 12.51 9.14 11.45
N LYS A 218 11.85 9.27 10.28
CA LYS A 218 10.89 10.35 10.05
C LYS A 218 9.63 10.16 10.91
N LEU A 219 9.12 8.94 11.02
CA LEU A 219 7.96 8.62 11.86
C LEU A 219 8.26 8.86 13.34
N GLU A 220 9.43 8.43 13.82
CA GLU A 220 9.87 8.66 15.20
C GLU A 220 9.91 10.16 15.54
N ASN A 221 10.45 10.98 14.65
CA ASN A 221 10.47 12.44 14.84
C ASN A 221 9.04 13.01 14.98
N TYR A 222 8.09 12.58 14.16
CA TYR A 222 6.71 13.06 14.27
C TYR A 222 5.96 12.46 15.45
N ASN A 223 6.28 11.26 15.92
CA ASN A 223 5.75 10.71 17.17
C ASN A 223 6.23 11.53 18.36
N GLN A 224 7.49 11.95 18.42
CA GLN A 224 8.00 12.84 19.48
C GLN A 224 7.29 14.21 19.48
N ILE A 225 6.99 14.77 18.29
CA ILE A 225 6.19 15.99 18.20
C ILE A 225 4.75 15.72 18.66
N TRP A 226 4.17 14.61 18.27
CA TRP A 226 2.82 14.19 18.66
C TRP A 226 2.67 14.10 20.19
N ASP A 227 3.60 13.44 20.87
CA ASP A 227 3.53 13.17 22.30
C ASP A 227 3.51 14.45 23.16
N VAL A 228 4.17 15.52 22.70
CA VAL A 228 4.19 16.83 23.38
C VAL A 228 3.15 17.82 22.82
N SER A 229 2.31 17.39 21.87
CA SER A 229 1.30 18.23 21.23
C SER A 229 0.00 18.30 22.05
N THR A 230 -0.74 19.39 21.89
CA THR A 230 -2.02 19.60 22.57
C THR A 230 -3.13 18.79 21.89
N ALA A 231 -3.81 17.92 22.63
CA ALA A 231 -5.00 17.23 22.16
C ALA A 231 -6.17 18.20 21.92
N LEU A 232 -7.01 17.91 20.92
CA LEU A 232 -8.20 18.70 20.54
C LEU A 232 -9.46 17.87 20.74
#